data_3f0da9720295f3368a6365b90aa6dc22
#
_entry.id   3f0da9720295f3368a6365b90aa6dc22
#
_cell.length_a   1.000
_cell.length_b   1.000
_cell.length_c   1.000
_cell.angle_alpha   90.00
_cell.angle_beta   90.00
_cell.angle_gamma   90.00
#
_symmetry.space_group_name_H-M   'P 1'
#
loop_
_entity.id
_entity.type
_entity.pdbx_description
1 polymer ?
#
loop_
_entity_poly.entity_id
_entity_poly.type
_entity_poly.pdbx_seq_one_letter_code
_entity_poly.pdbx_strand_id
1 'polypeptide(L)'
;MAKSTCVIGETGGRRGRRSDSLTCVPTPSPAALPVRRLTHRDLTACADLSENRGWPREEHKWGLLLTAGKGYGIDDPDGGLVSACVVTEYGPHDRPALGAIGMVLVAERHSRRGIGRHLMRHVVSLMGTTPLTLHATPNGRPLYEELGFKATGRAEMVAGHFTADGPTPDVVTRAATAEDLTAIVRLDEEVFGTDRTHVIARLPAFADQVRVAEDKGRIVGYAAAWPNMDTHVVGPLIARDTETAKALVASLAAHTDRPLRTDIDVRHEELLAWVKQRGLESVAFNSVMTYGIQELPGDWSRRFAPLTVAAG
;
A
#
# COMPACT_ATOMS: atom_id res chain seq x y z
N MET A 1 -29.34 -0.16 -15.70
CA MET A 1 -29.80 -0.19 -17.10
C MET A 1 -28.57 -0.20 -17.98
N ALA A 2 -28.33 -1.27 -18.70
CA ALA A 2 -27.17 -1.40 -19.58
C ALA A 2 -27.40 -0.59 -20.85
N LYS A 3 -26.45 0.31 -21.19
CA LYS A 3 -26.46 1.02 -22.47
C LYS A 3 -25.87 0.10 -23.54
N SER A 4 -26.67 -0.22 -24.57
CA SER A 4 -26.22 -0.96 -25.75
C SER A 4 -25.65 0.01 -26.77
N THR A 5 -24.44 -0.21 -27.26
CA THR A 5 -23.84 0.51 -28.37
C THR A 5 -24.08 -0.27 -29.66
N CYS A 6 -24.77 0.33 -30.63
CA CYS A 6 -24.99 -0.26 -31.96
C CYS A 6 -23.92 0.21 -32.93
N VAL A 7 -23.25 -0.72 -33.60
CA VAL A 7 -22.35 -0.44 -34.72
C VAL A 7 -23.07 -0.75 -36.05
N ILE A 8 -23.12 0.22 -36.96
CA ILE A 8 -23.69 0.07 -38.32
C ILE A 8 -22.54 -0.32 -39.25
N GLY A 9 -22.61 -1.49 -39.85
CA GLY A 9 -21.71 -1.91 -40.91
C GLY A 9 -22.41 -1.74 -42.29
N GLU A 10 -21.91 -0.87 -43.18
CA GLU A 10 -22.35 -0.76 -44.53
C GLU A 10 -21.70 -1.81 -45.45
N THR A 11 -22.52 -2.65 -46.09
CA THR A 11 -22.09 -3.41 -47.25
C THR A 11 -23.14 -3.21 -48.36
N GLY A 12 -22.71 -2.57 -49.46
CA GLY A 12 -23.51 -2.32 -50.63
C GLY A 12 -23.83 -3.59 -51.44
N GLY A 13 -25.06 -3.65 -51.93
CA GLY A 13 -25.40 -4.48 -53.08
C GLY A 13 -26.67 -5.31 -53.03
N ARG A 14 -27.74 -4.83 -53.74
CA ARG A 14 -28.89 -5.54 -54.33
C ARG A 14 -30.09 -5.93 -53.43
N ARG A 15 -31.22 -5.41 -53.91
CA ARG A 15 -32.60 -5.55 -53.45
C ARG A 15 -33.00 -6.95 -53.02
N GLY A 16 -33.31 -7.08 -51.77
CA GLY A 16 -34.05 -8.19 -51.18
C GLY A 16 -34.42 -7.75 -49.77
N ARG A 17 -35.72 -7.66 -49.42
CA ARG A 17 -36.15 -7.39 -48.03
C ARG A 17 -35.60 -8.50 -47.16
N ARG A 18 -34.51 -8.21 -46.49
CA ARG A 18 -34.06 -8.97 -45.32
C ARG A 18 -34.32 -8.12 -44.08
N SER A 19 -35.03 -8.69 -43.15
CA SER A 19 -35.14 -8.15 -41.81
C SER A 19 -33.73 -8.16 -41.19
N ASP A 20 -33.10 -7.01 -41.15
CA ASP A 20 -31.83 -6.85 -40.40
C ASP A 20 -32.14 -7.07 -38.92
N SER A 21 -31.91 -8.27 -38.46
CA SER A 21 -31.85 -8.56 -37.03
C SER A 21 -30.52 -7.96 -36.52
N LEU A 22 -30.58 -6.77 -35.93
CA LEU A 22 -29.50 -6.21 -35.13
C LEU A 22 -29.19 -7.18 -33.99
N THR A 23 -28.17 -7.99 -34.17
CA THR A 23 -27.63 -8.81 -33.10
C THR A 23 -26.89 -7.87 -32.15
N CYS A 24 -27.55 -7.47 -31.08
CA CYS A 24 -26.93 -6.77 -29.98
C CYS A 24 -25.97 -7.73 -29.28
N VAL A 25 -24.68 -7.61 -29.50
CA VAL A 25 -23.68 -8.37 -28.73
C VAL A 25 -23.71 -7.77 -27.32
N PRO A 26 -24.06 -8.54 -26.27
CA PRO A 26 -24.07 -8.00 -24.93
C PRO A 26 -22.63 -7.64 -24.53
N THR A 27 -22.42 -6.42 -24.11
CA THR A 27 -21.14 -6.01 -23.51
C THR A 27 -20.84 -6.94 -22.33
N PRO A 28 -19.68 -7.60 -22.28
CA PRO A 28 -19.39 -8.53 -21.20
C PRO A 28 -19.48 -7.80 -19.85
N SER A 29 -20.01 -8.50 -18.84
CA SER A 29 -20.01 -7.98 -17.48
C SER A 29 -18.57 -7.64 -17.07
N PRO A 30 -18.29 -6.48 -16.47
CA PRO A 30 -16.94 -6.12 -16.03
C PRO A 30 -16.28 -7.18 -15.13
N ALA A 31 -17.08 -7.98 -14.39
CA ALA A 31 -16.59 -9.10 -13.60
C ALA A 31 -16.15 -10.33 -14.43
N ALA A 32 -16.43 -10.34 -15.74
CA ALA A 32 -15.99 -11.36 -16.69
C ALA A 32 -14.72 -10.95 -17.47
N LEU A 33 -14.24 -9.72 -17.29
CA LEU A 33 -13.03 -9.24 -17.96
C LEU A 33 -11.78 -9.92 -17.37
N PRO A 34 -10.77 -10.21 -18.21
CA PRO A 34 -9.56 -10.89 -17.75
C PRO A 34 -8.74 -10.01 -16.81
N VAL A 35 -8.18 -10.62 -15.77
CA VAL A 35 -7.15 -9.99 -14.94
C VAL A 35 -5.80 -10.17 -15.63
N ARG A 36 -5.04 -9.08 -15.76
CA ARG A 36 -3.68 -9.11 -16.31
C ARG A 36 -2.64 -8.56 -15.34
N ARG A 37 -1.38 -8.84 -15.66
CA ARG A 37 -0.24 -8.19 -14.98
C ARG A 37 -0.18 -6.71 -15.34
N LEU A 38 0.08 -5.89 -14.31
CA LEU A 38 0.43 -4.50 -14.46
C LEU A 38 1.95 -4.32 -14.38
N THR A 39 2.44 -3.35 -15.10
CA THR A 39 3.86 -2.99 -15.19
C THR A 39 4.03 -1.49 -14.98
N HIS A 40 5.26 -0.99 -15.03
CA HIS A 40 5.52 0.46 -15.02
C HIS A 40 4.83 1.24 -16.15
N ARG A 41 4.46 0.58 -17.25
CA ARG A 41 3.70 1.22 -18.34
C ARG A 41 2.28 1.58 -17.92
N ASP A 42 1.78 0.94 -16.86
CA ASP A 42 0.44 1.16 -16.31
C ASP A 42 0.43 2.22 -15.19
N LEU A 43 1.58 2.83 -14.87
CA LEU A 43 1.73 3.78 -13.75
C LEU A 43 0.68 4.89 -13.79
N THR A 44 0.56 5.57 -14.95
CA THR A 44 -0.42 6.65 -15.14
C THR A 44 -1.84 6.16 -14.95
N ALA A 45 -2.21 5.01 -15.54
CA ALA A 45 -3.55 4.45 -15.39
C ALA A 45 -3.86 4.03 -13.93
N CYS A 46 -2.86 3.56 -13.18
CA CYS A 46 -2.99 3.27 -11.75
C CYS A 46 -3.19 4.56 -10.93
N ALA A 47 -2.46 5.62 -11.25
CA ALA A 47 -2.59 6.92 -10.60
C ALA A 47 -3.95 7.57 -10.89
N ASP A 48 -4.42 7.51 -12.14
CA ASP A 48 -5.76 7.97 -12.56
C ASP A 48 -6.87 7.21 -11.81
N LEU A 49 -6.67 5.90 -11.61
CA LEU A 49 -7.61 5.09 -10.85
C LEU A 49 -7.66 5.50 -9.36
N SER A 50 -6.52 5.87 -8.77
CA SER A 50 -6.48 6.41 -7.41
C SER A 50 -7.29 7.70 -7.31
N GLU A 51 -7.04 8.65 -8.21
CA GLU A 51 -7.75 9.92 -8.27
C GLU A 51 -9.27 9.74 -8.51
N ASN A 52 -9.66 8.80 -9.38
CA ASN A 52 -11.07 8.43 -9.59
C ASN A 52 -11.76 7.95 -8.32
N ARG A 53 -11.00 7.41 -7.35
CA ARG A 53 -11.49 6.98 -6.04
C ARG A 53 -11.41 8.05 -4.96
N GLY A 54 -11.06 9.30 -5.32
CA GLY A 54 -10.86 10.39 -4.39
C GLY A 54 -9.59 10.25 -3.54
N TRP A 55 -8.65 9.41 -3.96
CA TRP A 55 -7.33 9.30 -3.35
C TRP A 55 -6.34 10.18 -4.10
N PRO A 56 -5.25 10.59 -3.45
CA PRO A 56 -4.13 11.21 -4.16
C PRO A 56 -3.61 10.29 -5.28
N ARG A 57 -3.07 10.87 -6.34
CA ARG A 57 -2.49 10.09 -7.45
C ARG A 57 -1.38 9.15 -7.01
N GLU A 58 -0.58 9.57 -6.03
CA GLU A 58 0.48 8.78 -5.39
C GLU A 58 1.41 8.04 -6.38
N GLU A 59 1.77 8.68 -7.52
CA GLU A 59 2.60 8.08 -8.57
C GLU A 59 3.93 7.55 -8.02
N HIS A 60 4.53 8.28 -7.06
CA HIS A 60 5.76 7.87 -6.39
C HIS A 60 5.60 6.51 -5.67
N LYS A 61 4.53 6.36 -4.91
CA LYS A 61 4.19 5.08 -4.24
C LYS A 61 3.87 3.98 -5.24
N TRP A 62 3.06 4.25 -6.27
CA TRP A 62 2.77 3.30 -7.33
C TRP A 62 4.04 2.82 -8.03
N GLY A 63 4.98 3.73 -8.32
CA GLY A 63 6.28 3.41 -8.91
C GLY A 63 7.07 2.40 -8.08
N LEU A 64 7.18 2.62 -6.78
CA LEU A 64 7.81 1.67 -5.86
C LEU A 64 7.09 0.31 -5.88
N LEU A 65 5.77 0.32 -5.72
CA LEU A 65 4.98 -0.91 -5.61
C LEU A 65 5.00 -1.75 -6.89
N LEU A 66 4.95 -1.12 -8.07
CA LEU A 66 5.07 -1.82 -9.36
C LEU A 66 6.48 -2.35 -9.62
N THR A 67 7.51 -1.74 -9.01
CA THR A 67 8.90 -2.22 -9.11
C THR A 67 9.20 -3.36 -8.14
N ALA A 68 8.75 -3.22 -6.89
CA ALA A 68 9.07 -4.17 -5.82
C ALA A 68 8.04 -5.31 -5.71
N GLY A 69 6.83 -5.11 -6.24
CA GLY A 69 5.74 -6.06 -6.16
C GLY A 69 5.22 -6.51 -7.52
N LYS A 70 4.10 -7.19 -7.48
CA LYS A 70 3.38 -7.71 -8.64
C LYS A 70 2.02 -7.01 -8.75
N GLY A 71 1.88 -6.09 -9.71
CA GLY A 71 0.60 -5.43 -10.01
C GLY A 71 -0.34 -6.36 -10.79
N TYR A 72 -1.63 -6.29 -10.50
CA TYR A 72 -2.71 -6.95 -11.23
C TYR A 72 -3.84 -5.98 -11.48
N GLY A 73 -4.48 -6.07 -12.63
CA GLY A 73 -5.57 -5.16 -12.98
C GLY A 73 -6.47 -5.70 -14.07
N ILE A 74 -7.55 -5.00 -14.28
CA ILE A 74 -8.55 -5.26 -15.32
C ILE A 74 -8.64 -4.00 -16.16
N ASP A 75 -8.45 -4.16 -17.48
CA ASP A 75 -8.57 -3.06 -18.43
C ASP A 75 -10.03 -2.64 -18.59
N ASP A 76 -10.25 -1.34 -18.75
CA ASP A 76 -11.52 -0.79 -19.11
C ASP A 76 -11.64 -0.76 -20.64
N PRO A 77 -12.72 -1.31 -21.23
CA PRO A 77 -12.95 -1.21 -22.67
C PRO A 77 -12.97 0.21 -23.20
N ASP A 78 -13.34 1.17 -22.35
CA ASP A 78 -13.37 2.60 -22.68
C ASP A 78 -12.03 3.32 -22.43
N GLY A 79 -10.99 2.57 -22.05
CA GLY A 79 -9.65 3.05 -21.76
C GLY A 79 -9.33 3.19 -20.25
N GLY A 80 -8.07 2.96 -19.89
CA GLY A 80 -7.61 2.95 -18.52
C GLY A 80 -7.89 1.63 -17.80
N LEU A 81 -8.05 1.68 -16.47
CA LEU A 81 -8.26 0.51 -15.60
C LEU A 81 -9.65 0.54 -14.94
N VAL A 82 -10.33 -0.59 -14.98
CA VAL A 82 -11.52 -0.88 -14.17
C VAL A 82 -11.14 -1.13 -12.72
N SER A 83 -10.04 -1.86 -12.50
CA SER A 83 -9.52 -2.15 -11.16
C SER A 83 -8.04 -2.46 -11.17
N ALA A 84 -7.41 -2.26 -10.03
CA ALA A 84 -6.00 -2.57 -9.79
C ALA A 84 -5.77 -3.07 -8.37
N CYS A 85 -4.67 -3.80 -8.18
CA CYS A 85 -4.05 -4.07 -6.88
C CYS A 85 -2.58 -4.41 -7.08
N VAL A 86 -1.81 -4.40 -5.99
CA VAL A 86 -0.42 -4.87 -5.96
C VAL A 86 -0.25 -5.89 -4.85
N VAL A 87 0.55 -6.92 -5.10
CA VAL A 87 1.03 -7.87 -4.10
C VAL A 87 2.54 -7.73 -4.00
N THR A 88 3.03 -7.44 -2.81
CA THR A 88 4.46 -7.45 -2.50
C THR A 88 4.77 -8.72 -1.72
N GLU A 89 5.60 -9.58 -2.29
CA GLU A 89 5.95 -10.88 -1.72
C GLU A 89 7.25 -10.74 -0.91
N TYR A 90 7.29 -11.33 0.27
CA TYR A 90 8.41 -11.30 1.21
C TYR A 90 8.92 -12.70 1.53
N GLY A 91 10.23 -12.80 1.80
CA GLY A 91 10.91 -14.07 2.00
C GLY A 91 11.50 -14.65 0.71
N PRO A 92 11.84 -15.95 0.67
CA PRO A 92 12.45 -16.60 -0.49
C PRO A 92 11.58 -16.48 -1.73
N HIS A 93 12.21 -16.14 -2.87
CA HIS A 93 11.51 -15.88 -4.15
C HIS A 93 10.67 -17.06 -4.65
N ASP A 94 11.15 -18.28 -4.45
CA ASP A 94 10.48 -19.53 -4.89
C ASP A 94 9.36 -19.98 -3.95
N ARG A 95 9.40 -19.52 -2.69
CA ARG A 95 8.40 -19.82 -1.67
C ARG A 95 8.21 -18.62 -0.72
N PRO A 96 7.48 -17.60 -1.13
CA PRO A 96 7.25 -16.44 -0.29
C PRO A 96 6.65 -16.81 1.07
N ALA A 97 7.20 -16.22 2.13
CA ALA A 97 6.71 -16.42 3.50
C ALA A 97 5.48 -15.57 3.82
N LEU A 98 5.32 -14.45 3.12
CA LEU A 98 4.21 -13.52 3.30
C LEU A 98 3.96 -12.71 2.00
N GLY A 99 2.70 -12.46 1.68
CA GLY A 99 2.31 -11.50 0.64
C GLY A 99 1.52 -10.33 1.24
N ALA A 100 1.97 -9.11 1.01
CA ALA A 100 1.22 -7.91 1.39
C ALA A 100 0.43 -7.40 0.18
N ILE A 101 -0.90 -7.29 0.34
CA ILE A 101 -1.80 -6.79 -0.72
C ILE A 101 -2.13 -5.33 -0.42
N GLY A 102 -1.96 -4.48 -1.42
CA GLY A 102 -2.31 -3.07 -1.32
C GLY A 102 -2.86 -2.49 -2.61
N MET A 103 -3.27 -1.23 -2.55
CA MET A 103 -3.81 -0.49 -3.67
C MET A 103 -4.98 -1.18 -4.38
N VAL A 104 -5.84 -1.86 -3.61
CA VAL A 104 -7.03 -2.53 -4.14
C VAL A 104 -8.07 -1.47 -4.47
N LEU A 105 -8.19 -1.15 -5.74
CA LEU A 105 -9.06 -0.09 -6.26
C LEU A 105 -10.01 -0.65 -7.32
N VAL A 106 -11.22 -0.12 -7.34
CA VAL A 106 -12.21 -0.34 -8.40
C VAL A 106 -12.76 1.02 -8.81
N ALA A 107 -12.74 1.33 -10.10
CA ALA A 107 -13.25 2.58 -10.63
C ALA A 107 -14.69 2.82 -10.17
N GLU A 108 -15.03 4.06 -9.81
CA GLU A 108 -16.31 4.41 -9.17
C GLU A 108 -17.50 3.97 -10.02
N ARG A 109 -17.45 4.22 -11.34
CA ARG A 109 -18.48 3.81 -12.32
C ARG A 109 -18.76 2.30 -12.36
N HIS A 110 -17.83 1.50 -11.85
CA HIS A 110 -17.90 0.04 -11.80
C HIS A 110 -18.08 -0.52 -10.38
N SER A 111 -18.23 0.35 -9.39
CA SER A 111 -18.42 -0.06 -8.00
C SER A 111 -19.63 -0.97 -7.80
N ARG A 112 -19.56 -1.88 -6.81
CA ARG A 112 -20.62 -2.83 -6.42
C ARG A 112 -21.07 -3.81 -7.53
N ARG A 113 -20.21 -4.06 -8.52
CA ARG A 113 -20.45 -5.02 -9.61
C ARG A 113 -19.65 -6.33 -9.45
N GLY A 114 -19.10 -6.60 -8.26
CA GLY A 114 -18.32 -7.81 -7.97
C GLY A 114 -16.88 -7.79 -8.49
N ILE A 115 -16.41 -6.69 -9.10
CA ILE A 115 -15.07 -6.59 -9.71
C ILE A 115 -13.96 -6.72 -8.68
N GLY A 116 -14.05 -6.02 -7.55
CA GLY A 116 -13.07 -6.15 -6.48
C GLY A 116 -12.95 -7.59 -5.96
N ARG A 117 -14.10 -8.28 -5.84
CA ARG A 117 -14.14 -9.70 -5.47
C ARG A 117 -13.47 -10.58 -6.54
N HIS A 118 -13.74 -10.32 -7.81
CA HIS A 118 -13.12 -11.05 -8.92
C HIS A 118 -11.60 -10.89 -8.91
N LEU A 119 -11.10 -9.64 -8.84
CA LEU A 119 -9.67 -9.34 -8.75
C LEU A 119 -9.01 -10.01 -7.54
N MET A 120 -9.61 -9.87 -6.35
CA MET A 120 -9.05 -10.43 -5.11
C MET A 120 -9.05 -11.97 -5.11
N ARG A 121 -10.10 -12.62 -5.63
CA ARG A 121 -10.12 -14.09 -5.79
C ARG A 121 -9.00 -14.57 -6.71
N HIS A 122 -8.77 -13.86 -7.82
CA HIS A 122 -7.67 -14.16 -8.72
C HIS A 122 -6.32 -14.09 -8.00
N VAL A 123 -6.08 -13.01 -7.25
CA VAL A 123 -4.83 -12.81 -6.49
C VAL A 123 -4.66 -13.89 -5.41
N VAL A 124 -5.68 -14.14 -4.59
CA VAL A 124 -5.63 -15.19 -3.56
C VAL A 124 -5.34 -16.56 -4.17
N SER A 125 -5.96 -16.88 -5.32
CA SER A 125 -5.69 -18.12 -6.05
C SER A 125 -4.26 -18.23 -6.55
N LEU A 126 -3.68 -17.13 -7.07
CA LEU A 126 -2.27 -17.09 -7.52
C LEU A 126 -1.28 -17.27 -6.38
N MET A 127 -1.60 -16.75 -5.19
CA MET A 127 -0.73 -16.86 -4.02
C MET A 127 -0.77 -18.25 -3.36
N GLY A 128 -1.77 -19.06 -3.70
CA GLY A 128 -1.88 -20.46 -3.26
C GLY A 128 -1.88 -20.58 -1.73
N THR A 129 -0.85 -21.18 -1.16
CA THR A 129 -0.71 -21.37 0.30
C THR A 129 0.09 -20.28 1.00
N THR A 130 0.61 -19.29 0.27
CA THR A 130 1.34 -18.18 0.86
C THR A 130 0.41 -17.35 1.75
N PRO A 131 0.74 -17.13 3.03
CA PRO A 131 -0.02 -16.25 3.90
C PRO A 131 -0.11 -14.83 3.33
N LEU A 132 -1.26 -14.18 3.52
CA LEU A 132 -1.49 -12.83 3.01
C LEU A 132 -1.84 -11.86 4.13
N THR A 133 -1.45 -10.61 3.94
CA THR A 133 -1.87 -9.49 4.79
C THR A 133 -2.30 -8.31 3.96
N LEU A 134 -3.17 -7.47 4.53
CA LEU A 134 -3.56 -6.18 3.97
C LEU A 134 -4.03 -5.23 5.07
N HIS A 135 -4.04 -3.94 4.73
CA HIS A 135 -4.68 -2.91 5.55
C HIS A 135 -6.01 -2.52 4.90
N ALA A 136 -7.10 -2.89 5.57
CA ALA A 136 -8.45 -2.64 5.07
C ALA A 136 -9.00 -1.31 5.57
N THR A 137 -9.47 -0.47 4.64
CA THR A 137 -10.34 0.65 5.01
C THR A 137 -11.69 0.13 5.51
N PRO A 138 -12.47 0.92 6.28
CA PRO A 138 -13.80 0.51 6.71
C PRO A 138 -14.71 0.06 5.56
N ASN A 139 -14.62 0.73 4.42
CA ASN A 139 -15.41 0.39 3.22
C ASN A 139 -14.94 -0.90 2.51
N GLY A 140 -13.65 -1.22 2.58
CA GLY A 140 -13.07 -2.41 1.95
C GLY A 140 -13.19 -3.67 2.81
N ARG A 141 -13.23 -3.52 4.13
CA ARG A 141 -13.20 -4.61 5.10
C ARG A 141 -14.24 -5.72 4.85
N PRO A 142 -15.53 -5.42 4.55
CA PRO A 142 -16.51 -6.48 4.30
C PRO A 142 -16.15 -7.41 3.14
N LEU A 143 -15.52 -6.88 2.08
CA LEU A 143 -15.05 -7.67 0.95
C LEU A 143 -13.98 -8.69 1.39
N TYR A 144 -13.05 -8.26 2.23
CA TYR A 144 -11.94 -9.13 2.68
C TYR A 144 -12.44 -10.18 3.68
N GLU A 145 -13.35 -9.82 4.59
CA GLU A 145 -14.00 -10.77 5.49
C GLU A 145 -14.73 -11.88 4.72
N GLU A 146 -15.47 -11.51 3.66
CA GLU A 146 -16.14 -12.47 2.78
C GLU A 146 -15.15 -13.42 2.06
N LEU A 147 -13.94 -12.95 1.80
CA LEU A 147 -12.86 -13.75 1.18
C LEU A 147 -12.07 -14.58 2.20
N GLY A 148 -12.42 -14.51 3.47
CA GLY A 148 -11.80 -15.30 4.54
C GLY A 148 -10.64 -14.60 5.27
N PHE A 149 -10.38 -13.32 5.01
CA PHE A 149 -9.44 -12.55 5.82
C PHE A 149 -10.01 -12.27 7.21
N LYS A 150 -9.14 -12.26 8.21
CA LYS A 150 -9.50 -11.99 9.60
C LYS A 150 -8.77 -10.74 10.08
N ALA A 151 -9.45 -9.87 10.82
CA ALA A 151 -8.84 -8.74 11.46
C ALA A 151 -7.97 -9.21 12.64
N THR A 152 -6.69 -8.82 12.65
CA THR A 152 -5.70 -9.19 13.66
C THR A 152 -5.08 -7.98 14.34
N GLY A 153 -5.32 -6.77 13.81
CA GLY A 153 -4.79 -5.54 14.36
C GLY A 153 -5.48 -4.32 13.75
N ARG A 154 -4.97 -3.16 14.11
CA ARG A 154 -5.46 -1.87 13.63
C ARG A 154 -4.30 -0.87 13.57
N ALA A 155 -4.28 -0.05 12.53
CA ALA A 155 -3.39 1.08 12.41
C ALA A 155 -4.18 2.38 12.38
N GLU A 156 -3.70 3.39 13.08
CA GLU A 156 -4.23 4.74 13.07
C GLU A 156 -3.37 5.62 12.18
N MET A 157 -3.99 6.21 11.15
CA MET A 157 -3.36 7.24 10.35
C MET A 157 -3.45 8.55 11.09
N VAL A 158 -2.31 9.16 11.37
CA VAL A 158 -2.20 10.49 11.94
C VAL A 158 -1.45 11.40 10.97
N ALA A 159 -1.87 12.67 10.86
CA ALA A 159 -1.22 13.65 9.99
C ALA A 159 -1.33 15.06 10.57
N GLY A 160 -0.36 15.92 10.23
CA GLY A 160 -0.32 17.32 10.66
C GLY A 160 1.08 17.90 10.65
N HIS A 161 1.16 19.20 10.96
CA HIS A 161 2.45 19.86 11.17
C HIS A 161 3.00 19.50 12.55
N PHE A 162 4.14 18.83 12.53
CA PHE A 162 4.81 18.42 13.77
C PHE A 162 5.45 19.65 14.45
N THR A 163 5.16 19.85 15.73
CA THR A 163 5.79 20.87 16.55
C THR A 163 6.86 20.25 17.44
N ALA A 164 8.03 20.89 17.48
CA ALA A 164 9.19 20.42 18.26
C ALA A 164 9.09 20.77 19.75
N ASP A 165 7.92 21.23 20.23
CA ASP A 165 7.74 21.67 21.60
C ASP A 165 7.83 20.51 22.60
N GLY A 166 8.57 20.73 23.70
CA GLY A 166 8.74 19.76 24.78
C GLY A 166 10.02 18.93 24.70
N PRO A 167 10.24 18.05 25.68
CA PRO A 167 11.47 17.27 25.76
C PRO A 167 11.59 16.30 24.59
N THR A 168 12.77 16.27 23.98
CA THR A 168 13.18 15.26 23.01
C THR A 168 13.87 14.10 23.74
N PRO A 169 13.65 12.86 23.31
CA PRO A 169 14.38 11.71 23.87
C PRO A 169 15.89 11.86 23.71
N ASP A 170 16.63 11.45 24.73
CA ASP A 170 18.10 11.42 24.69
C ASP A 170 18.60 10.16 23.94
N VAL A 171 18.34 10.14 22.63
CA VAL A 171 18.75 9.08 21.71
C VAL A 171 19.50 9.70 20.55
N VAL A 172 20.71 9.22 20.28
CA VAL A 172 21.52 9.69 19.15
C VAL A 172 20.90 9.27 17.83
N THR A 173 20.54 10.24 17.02
CA THR A 173 20.02 10.03 15.67
C THR A 173 20.83 10.79 14.63
N ARG A 174 20.99 10.19 13.44
CA ARG A 174 21.68 10.84 12.31
C ARG A 174 21.09 10.42 10.97
N ALA A 175 21.46 11.10 9.91
CA ALA A 175 21.19 10.63 8.56
C ALA A 175 21.86 9.26 8.33
N ALA A 176 21.15 8.37 7.67
CA ALA A 176 21.73 7.11 7.21
C ALA A 176 22.71 7.36 6.05
N THR A 177 23.76 6.57 5.99
CA THR A 177 24.72 6.54 4.89
C THR A 177 24.58 5.22 4.11
N ALA A 178 25.27 5.11 2.98
CA ALA A 178 25.29 3.85 2.21
C ALA A 178 25.87 2.67 3.04
N GLU A 179 26.78 2.95 3.96
CA GLU A 179 27.41 1.94 4.82
C GLU A 179 26.42 1.34 5.84
N ASP A 180 25.36 2.08 6.20
CA ASP A 180 24.33 1.63 7.15
C ASP A 180 23.34 0.64 6.53
N LEU A 181 23.25 0.57 5.21
CA LEU A 181 22.20 -0.18 4.53
C LEU A 181 22.17 -1.66 4.94
N THR A 182 23.34 -2.28 5.08
CA THR A 182 23.44 -3.69 5.51
C THR A 182 22.89 -3.89 6.94
N ALA A 183 23.17 -2.95 7.84
CA ALA A 183 22.70 -3.02 9.22
C ALA A 183 21.19 -2.73 9.30
N ILE A 184 20.69 -1.78 8.49
CA ILE A 184 19.24 -1.48 8.36
C ILE A 184 18.49 -2.71 7.86
N VAL A 185 18.95 -3.36 6.80
CA VAL A 185 18.30 -4.56 6.23
C VAL A 185 18.26 -5.70 7.25
N ARG A 186 19.34 -5.93 7.99
CA ARG A 186 19.37 -6.97 9.04
C ARG A 186 18.41 -6.67 10.19
N LEU A 187 18.39 -5.42 10.65
CA LEU A 187 17.46 -4.99 11.69
C LEU A 187 16.00 -5.10 11.20
N ASP A 188 15.76 -4.75 9.96
CA ASP A 188 14.45 -4.86 9.34
C ASP A 188 13.97 -6.30 9.28
N GLU A 189 14.80 -7.22 8.78
CA GLU A 189 14.47 -8.65 8.68
C GLU A 189 14.19 -9.25 10.06
N GLU A 190 15.02 -8.92 11.07
CA GLU A 190 14.82 -9.35 12.46
C GLU A 190 13.46 -8.91 13.00
N VAL A 191 13.11 -7.63 12.81
CA VAL A 191 11.89 -7.03 13.38
C VAL A 191 10.67 -7.36 12.54
N PHE A 192 10.76 -7.34 11.22
CA PHE A 192 9.65 -7.67 10.33
C PHE A 192 9.32 -9.17 10.31
N GLY A 193 10.33 -10.01 10.60
CA GLY A 193 10.19 -11.46 10.70
C GLY A 193 10.28 -12.22 9.39
N THR A 194 10.61 -11.55 8.29
CA THR A 194 10.95 -12.16 7.00
C THR A 194 11.73 -11.18 6.13
N ASP A 195 12.51 -11.71 5.19
CA ASP A 195 13.31 -10.91 4.27
C ASP A 195 12.44 -10.04 3.37
N ARG A 196 12.66 -8.74 3.42
CA ARG A 196 12.12 -7.76 2.47
C ARG A 196 13.20 -6.83 1.91
N THR A 197 14.43 -7.33 1.81
CA THR A 197 15.60 -6.61 1.31
C THR A 197 15.32 -5.90 -0.02
N HIS A 198 14.59 -6.56 -0.93
CA HIS A 198 14.25 -5.98 -2.24
C HIS A 198 13.40 -4.71 -2.17
N VAL A 199 12.69 -4.48 -1.05
CA VAL A 199 11.96 -3.23 -0.78
C VAL A 199 12.85 -2.25 -0.04
N ILE A 200 13.48 -2.69 1.07
CA ILE A 200 14.26 -1.82 1.97
C ILE A 200 15.49 -1.24 1.28
N ALA A 201 16.16 -2.00 0.41
CA ALA A 201 17.30 -1.52 -0.36
C ALA A 201 16.94 -0.39 -1.36
N ARG A 202 15.66 -0.13 -1.59
CA ARG A 202 15.18 0.99 -2.42
C ARG A 202 14.94 2.27 -1.65
N LEU A 203 14.94 2.23 -0.32
CA LEU A 203 14.69 3.41 0.52
C LEU A 203 15.59 4.61 0.18
N PRO A 204 16.92 4.44 -0.05
CA PRO A 204 17.78 5.58 -0.37
C PRO A 204 17.41 6.32 -1.67
N ALA A 205 16.74 5.64 -2.61
CA ALA A 205 16.27 6.23 -3.86
C ALA A 205 14.79 6.64 -3.81
N PHE A 206 14.04 6.11 -2.85
CA PHE A 206 12.61 6.34 -2.71
C PHE A 206 12.27 7.42 -1.70
N ALA A 207 13.01 7.49 -0.60
CA ALA A 207 12.75 8.43 0.49
C ALA A 207 13.63 9.68 0.37
N ASP A 208 13.09 10.84 0.74
CA ASP A 208 13.86 12.08 0.84
C ASP A 208 14.82 12.03 2.04
N GLN A 209 14.46 11.26 3.07
CA GLN A 209 15.24 11.11 4.27
C GLN A 209 15.20 9.66 4.79
N VAL A 210 16.36 9.16 5.18
CA VAL A 210 16.49 7.93 5.99
C VAL A 210 17.31 8.28 7.22
N ARG A 211 16.78 8.00 8.40
CA ARG A 211 17.43 8.24 9.69
C ARG A 211 17.70 6.94 10.41
N VAL A 212 18.79 6.89 11.12
CA VAL A 212 19.14 5.80 12.04
C VAL A 212 19.27 6.33 13.45
N ALA A 213 18.93 5.48 14.43
CA ALA A 213 19.18 5.69 15.83
C ALA A 213 20.31 4.75 16.26
N GLU A 214 21.26 5.26 17.03
CA GLU A 214 22.44 4.52 17.46
C GLU A 214 22.53 4.40 18.98
N ASP A 215 22.98 3.23 19.42
CA ASP A 215 23.40 2.99 20.80
C ASP A 215 24.74 2.22 20.78
N LYS A 216 25.77 2.82 21.37
CA LYS A 216 27.14 2.23 21.47
C LYS A 216 27.66 1.74 20.11
N GLY A 217 27.45 2.53 19.05
CA GLY A 217 27.91 2.23 17.69
C GLY A 217 27.09 1.15 16.97
N ARG A 218 25.91 0.78 17.48
CA ARG A 218 24.98 -0.14 16.83
C ARG A 218 23.70 0.60 16.42
N ILE A 219 23.20 0.29 15.25
CA ILE A 219 21.88 0.76 14.83
C ILE A 219 20.82 -0.01 15.60
N VAL A 220 20.00 0.72 16.36
CA VAL A 220 18.91 0.20 17.22
C VAL A 220 17.54 0.60 16.72
N GLY A 221 17.48 1.40 15.66
CA GLY A 221 16.25 1.79 14.99
C GLY A 221 16.55 2.53 13.69
N TYR A 222 15.58 2.57 12.80
CA TYR A 222 15.63 3.38 11.60
C TYR A 222 14.23 3.82 11.18
N ALA A 223 14.16 4.93 10.47
CA ALA A 223 12.93 5.42 9.88
C ALA A 223 13.23 6.15 8.56
N ALA A 224 12.25 6.17 7.69
CA ALA A 224 12.31 6.94 6.45
C ALA A 224 11.16 7.96 6.38
N ALA A 225 11.39 9.08 5.67
CA ALA A 225 10.34 10.01 5.27
C ALA A 225 10.37 10.13 3.75
N TRP A 226 9.25 9.85 3.10
CA TRP A 226 9.13 9.88 1.65
C TRP A 226 7.99 10.81 1.20
N PRO A 227 8.13 11.45 0.02
CA PRO A 227 7.19 12.46 -0.42
C PRO A 227 5.87 11.83 -0.87
N ASN A 228 4.76 12.42 -0.43
CA ASN A 228 3.42 12.05 -0.87
C ASN A 228 2.55 13.30 -0.99
N MET A 229 2.42 13.79 -2.21
CA MET A 229 1.74 15.06 -2.48
C MET A 229 2.32 16.20 -1.60
N ASP A 230 1.50 16.78 -0.74
CA ASP A 230 1.90 17.89 0.12
C ASP A 230 2.44 17.45 1.49
N THR A 231 2.54 16.15 1.74
CA THR A 231 3.00 15.58 3.02
C THR A 231 4.29 14.78 2.86
N HIS A 232 5.00 14.55 3.96
CA HIS A 232 5.97 13.47 4.09
C HIS A 232 5.38 12.31 4.87
N VAL A 233 5.39 11.13 4.28
CA VAL A 233 4.98 9.91 4.98
C VAL A 233 6.16 9.35 5.75
N VAL A 234 5.99 9.21 7.06
CA VAL A 234 6.97 8.55 7.95
C VAL A 234 6.66 7.05 7.94
N GLY A 235 7.56 6.30 7.34
CA GLY A 235 7.52 4.83 7.24
C GLY A 235 8.62 4.28 6.32
N PRO A 236 9.20 3.10 6.64
CA PRO A 236 8.97 2.33 7.85
C PRO A 236 9.51 3.05 9.10
N LEU A 237 8.94 2.71 10.27
CA LEU A 237 9.46 3.12 11.56
C LEU A 237 9.69 1.87 12.41
N ILE A 238 10.93 1.48 12.53
CA ILE A 238 11.40 0.35 13.33
C ILE A 238 12.35 0.89 14.39
N ALA A 239 12.12 0.53 15.65
CA ALA A 239 12.90 1.02 16.75
C ALA A 239 12.95 -0.01 17.89
N ARG A 240 14.02 0.02 18.68
CA ARG A 240 14.18 -0.83 19.86
C ARG A 240 13.08 -0.64 20.88
N ASP A 241 12.64 0.62 21.06
CA ASP A 241 11.67 1.06 22.06
C ASP A 241 10.98 2.35 21.62
N THR A 242 9.97 2.78 22.39
CA THR A 242 9.17 3.98 22.10
C THR A 242 10.01 5.26 22.10
N GLU A 243 10.98 5.39 22.99
CA GLU A 243 11.84 6.59 23.06
C GLU A 243 12.72 6.69 21.80
N THR A 244 13.24 5.58 21.31
CA THR A 244 13.97 5.51 20.04
C THR A 244 13.05 5.88 18.85
N ALA A 245 11.80 5.41 18.85
CA ALA A 245 10.82 5.77 17.81
C ALA A 245 10.48 7.27 17.82
N LYS A 246 10.26 7.86 19.01
CA LYS A 246 10.03 9.30 19.18
C LYS A 246 11.22 10.12 18.65
N ALA A 247 12.45 9.71 19.00
CA ALA A 247 13.67 10.39 18.54
C ALA A 247 13.81 10.37 17.01
N LEU A 248 13.51 9.23 16.37
CA LEU A 248 13.53 9.11 14.92
C LEU A 248 12.47 10.00 14.25
N VAL A 249 11.24 10.03 14.77
CA VAL A 249 10.18 10.91 14.25
C VAL A 249 10.57 12.37 14.40
N ALA A 250 11.07 12.80 15.57
CA ALA A 250 11.55 14.15 15.80
C ALA A 250 12.71 14.52 14.86
N SER A 251 13.64 13.60 14.64
CA SER A 251 14.76 13.79 13.71
C SER A 251 14.32 13.97 12.27
N LEU A 252 13.32 13.21 11.81
CA LEU A 252 12.72 13.39 10.48
C LEU A 252 11.99 14.73 10.39
N ALA A 253 11.18 15.07 11.40
CA ALA A 253 10.42 16.31 11.45
C ALA A 253 11.31 17.56 11.39
N ALA A 254 12.47 17.54 12.04
CA ALA A 254 13.42 18.65 12.06
C ALA A 254 14.02 18.99 10.68
N HIS A 255 13.83 18.13 9.67
CA HIS A 255 14.42 18.28 8.34
C HIS A 255 13.35 18.35 7.24
N THR A 256 12.12 18.72 7.57
CA THR A 256 11.05 19.00 6.63
C THR A 256 10.16 20.11 7.15
N ASP A 257 9.67 20.95 6.25
CA ASP A 257 8.63 21.96 6.49
C ASP A 257 7.23 21.44 6.11
N ARG A 258 7.14 20.24 5.54
CA ARG A 258 5.87 19.62 5.15
C ARG A 258 5.18 18.97 6.33
N PRO A 259 3.83 18.91 6.32
CA PRO A 259 3.09 18.08 7.27
C PRO A 259 3.59 16.62 7.22
N LEU A 260 3.69 16.00 8.38
CA LEU A 260 3.96 14.57 8.48
C LEU A 260 2.66 13.77 8.42
N ARG A 261 2.74 12.57 7.87
CA ARG A 261 1.72 11.54 7.93
C ARG A 261 2.36 10.22 8.31
N THR A 262 1.73 9.46 9.19
CA THR A 262 2.20 8.10 9.52
C THR A 262 1.03 7.20 9.89
N ASP A 263 1.16 5.89 9.67
CA ASP A 263 0.16 4.89 9.99
C ASP A 263 0.71 4.04 11.16
N ILE A 264 0.40 4.44 12.40
CA ILE A 264 0.95 3.82 13.61
C ILE A 264 0.04 2.67 14.06
N ASP A 265 0.64 1.50 14.37
CA ASP A 265 -0.09 0.41 14.99
C ASP A 265 -0.63 0.86 16.36
N VAL A 266 -1.93 0.61 16.61
CA VAL A 266 -2.59 1.10 17.83
C VAL A 266 -2.04 0.50 19.14
N ARG A 267 -1.21 -0.55 19.07
CA ARG A 267 -0.48 -1.08 20.22
C ARG A 267 0.53 -0.09 20.78
N HIS A 268 0.99 0.86 19.99
CA HIS A 268 1.94 1.90 20.38
C HIS A 268 1.23 3.17 20.88
N GLU A 269 0.38 3.01 21.90
CA GLU A 269 -0.45 4.08 22.45
C GLU A 269 0.36 5.29 22.90
N GLU A 270 1.54 5.06 23.48
CA GLU A 270 2.43 6.11 23.96
C GLU A 270 2.98 6.95 22.80
N LEU A 271 3.41 6.32 21.68
CA LEU A 271 3.85 7.04 20.50
C LEU A 271 2.70 7.82 19.87
N LEU A 272 1.51 7.21 19.76
CA LEU A 272 0.31 7.87 19.25
C LEU A 272 -0.06 9.11 20.07
N ALA A 273 -0.09 9.00 21.39
CA ALA A 273 -0.35 10.12 22.27
C ALA A 273 0.70 11.24 22.09
N TRP A 274 1.97 10.85 21.99
CA TRP A 274 3.08 11.78 21.86
C TRP A 274 3.07 12.55 20.52
N VAL A 275 2.80 11.90 19.39
CA VAL A 275 2.72 12.61 18.08
C VAL A 275 1.48 13.51 18.02
N LYS A 276 0.36 13.11 18.66
CA LYS A 276 -0.85 13.94 18.76
C LYS A 276 -0.62 15.20 19.60
N GLN A 277 0.09 15.09 20.70
CA GLN A 277 0.50 16.26 21.50
C GLN A 277 1.39 17.23 20.73
N ARG A 278 2.01 16.77 19.63
CA ARG A 278 2.91 17.55 18.76
C ARG A 278 2.27 17.94 17.42
N GLY A 279 0.94 17.99 17.36
CA GLY A 279 0.20 18.58 16.25
C GLY A 279 -0.22 17.61 15.14
N LEU A 280 -0.01 16.31 15.30
CA LEU A 280 -0.61 15.34 14.40
C LEU A 280 -2.02 14.99 14.89
N GLU A 281 -2.98 14.92 13.97
CA GLU A 281 -4.36 14.59 14.28
C GLU A 281 -4.74 13.22 13.67
N SER A 282 -5.71 12.55 14.27
CA SER A 282 -6.27 11.31 13.75
C SER A 282 -7.05 11.59 12.45
N VAL A 283 -6.67 10.93 11.37
CA VAL A 283 -7.29 11.09 10.05
C VAL A 283 -8.17 9.90 9.69
N ALA A 284 -7.66 8.69 9.90
CA ALA A 284 -8.35 7.46 9.52
C ALA A 284 -7.84 6.26 10.33
N PHE A 285 -8.56 5.16 10.21
CA PHE A 285 -8.14 3.87 10.75
C PHE A 285 -8.23 2.80 9.69
N ASN A 286 -7.25 1.91 9.68
CA ASN A 286 -7.23 0.72 8.85
C ASN A 286 -7.17 -0.54 9.72
N SER A 287 -7.96 -1.55 9.37
CA SER A 287 -7.84 -2.86 9.99
C SER A 287 -6.69 -3.63 9.37
N VAL A 288 -5.74 -4.11 10.17
CA VAL A 288 -4.76 -5.09 9.72
C VAL A 288 -5.46 -6.44 9.61
N MET A 289 -5.44 -7.05 8.44
CA MET A 289 -6.14 -8.31 8.20
C MET A 289 -5.19 -9.35 7.63
N THR A 290 -5.40 -10.61 7.99
CA THR A 290 -4.58 -11.76 7.57
C THR A 290 -5.43 -12.85 6.93
N TYR A 291 -4.82 -13.60 6.02
CA TYR A 291 -5.38 -14.78 5.38
C TYR A 291 -4.33 -15.91 5.39
N GLY A 292 -4.73 -17.12 5.75
CA GLY A 292 -3.83 -18.27 5.80
C GLY A 292 -2.86 -18.30 7.00
N ILE A 293 -2.90 -17.30 7.88
CA ILE A 293 -2.09 -17.21 9.10
C ILE A 293 -2.89 -16.50 10.19
N GLN A 294 -2.65 -16.86 11.47
CA GLN A 294 -3.33 -16.24 12.61
C GLN A 294 -2.64 -14.97 13.07
N GLU A 295 -1.31 -14.98 13.10
CA GLU A 295 -0.47 -13.89 13.54
C GLU A 295 0.59 -13.58 12.48
N LEU A 296 0.82 -12.30 12.23
CA LEU A 296 1.89 -11.87 11.34
C LEU A 296 3.25 -12.11 11.99
N PRO A 297 4.27 -12.48 11.21
CA PRO A 297 5.62 -12.69 11.74
C PRO A 297 6.22 -11.38 12.27
N GLY A 298 7.31 -11.53 13.04
CA GLY A 298 8.14 -10.43 13.50
C GLY A 298 7.84 -9.94 14.91
N ASP A 299 8.60 -8.94 15.32
CA ASP A 299 8.48 -8.29 16.63
C ASP A 299 7.66 -7.01 16.54
N TRP A 300 6.39 -7.13 16.84
CA TRP A 300 5.45 -6.02 16.79
C TRP A 300 5.66 -4.96 17.87
N SER A 301 6.42 -5.26 18.93
CA SER A 301 6.78 -4.26 19.94
C SER A 301 7.81 -3.23 19.41
N ARG A 302 8.52 -3.59 18.35
CA ARG A 302 9.56 -2.79 17.70
C ARG A 302 9.15 -2.25 16.31
N ARG A 303 7.98 -2.66 15.82
CA ARG A 303 7.43 -2.27 14.51
C ARG A 303 6.32 -1.25 14.70
N PHE A 304 6.67 0.04 14.66
CA PHE A 304 5.77 1.16 14.98
C PHE A 304 4.88 1.58 13.81
N ALA A 305 5.46 1.68 12.61
CA ALA A 305 4.72 2.01 11.40
C ALA A 305 5.26 1.24 10.18
N PRO A 306 4.38 0.83 9.24
CA PRO A 306 4.79 0.20 7.99
C PRO A 306 5.48 1.21 7.05
N LEU A 307 6.18 0.72 6.04
CA LEU A 307 6.65 1.56 4.93
C LEU A 307 5.47 2.30 4.29
N THR A 308 4.42 1.58 4.03
CA THR A 308 3.10 2.05 3.59
C THR A 308 2.08 0.95 3.90
N VAL A 309 0.84 1.32 4.17
CA VAL A 309 -0.26 0.36 4.36
C VAL A 309 -0.49 -0.56 3.14
N ALA A 310 0.13 -0.25 2.01
CA ALA A 310 0.03 -1.05 0.79
C ALA A 310 1.12 -2.12 0.66
N ALA A 311 2.18 -2.07 1.50
CA ALA A 311 3.30 -3.01 1.46
C ALA A 311 3.70 -3.54 2.85
N GLY A 312 2.98 -3.17 3.89
CA GLY A 312 3.21 -3.66 5.25
C GLY A 312 4.41 -3.10 5.99
#